data_e8f4849a4ab334fc4317ab188b62f023
#
_entry.id   e8f4849a4ab334fc4317ab188b62f023
#
_cell.length_a   1.000
_cell.length_b   1.000
_cell.length_c   1.000
_cell.angle_alpha   90.00
_cell.angle_beta   90.00
_cell.angle_gamma   90.00
#
_symmetry.space_group_name_H-M   'P 1'
#
loop_
_entity.id
_entity.type
_entity.pdbx_description
1 polymer ?
#
loop_
_entity_poly.entity_id
_entity_poly.type
_entity_poly.pdbx_seq_one_letter_code
_entity_poly.pdbx_strand_id
1 'polypeptide(L)'
;MKKIKIVLINIFLFILITAIGTEGYFIYYYQKQKWFKPEFKVKDYYNLIFRTIDVDSYFNRLYERKRVSKVLTPYFRNDYNTNSTKKPILFMGGSDTWGQELSENETISAQFANITKRPTYNRAGNGWGPAQLLYQLRNKKIYEQIIEPEYIIYTFCGDHFYRIYKFKANPITMNFQPKYIIKKGNELIEQKPHLWDNLLFVSDFQFYYGYRFKSDKDASKITKLYFQSAKKEVDKNWKNTKFVILKYPTGFDDRHLDSPIWEELKNEGFIIIDMRKLVNIDLLDKQYRAKDGHHPNAKVWEIILPKLIKELNIN
;
A
#
# COMPACT_ATOMS: atom_id res chain seq x y z
N MET A 1 8.34 22.70 47.24
CA MET A 1 8.01 21.42 46.62
C MET A 1 6.49 21.20 46.35
N LYS A 2 5.54 21.40 47.31
CA LYS A 2 4.09 21.23 47.07
C LYS A 2 3.53 22.07 45.92
N LYS A 3 3.88 23.37 45.83
CA LYS A 3 3.42 24.28 44.76
C LYS A 3 3.86 23.81 43.36
N ILE A 4 5.11 23.34 43.22
CA ILE A 4 5.62 22.84 41.93
C ILE A 4 4.85 21.57 41.47
N LYS A 5 4.55 20.66 42.43
CA LYS A 5 3.74 19.46 42.09
C LYS A 5 2.34 19.82 41.58
N ILE A 6 1.68 20.82 42.21
CA ILE A 6 0.36 21.28 41.80
C ILE A 6 0.41 21.88 40.39
N VAL A 7 1.41 22.70 40.07
CA VAL A 7 1.60 23.29 38.74
C VAL A 7 1.82 22.19 37.69
N LEU A 8 2.69 21.21 37.98
CA LEU A 8 2.93 20.09 37.06
C LEU A 8 1.68 19.23 36.81
N ILE A 9 0.89 18.98 37.88
CA ILE A 9 -0.38 18.25 37.75
C ILE A 9 -1.37 19.02 36.86
N ASN A 10 -1.49 20.34 37.06
CA ASN A 10 -2.40 21.16 36.26
C ASN A 10 -1.96 21.24 34.80
N ILE A 11 -0.67 21.35 34.52
CA ILE A 11 -0.12 21.30 33.17
C ILE A 11 -0.43 19.95 32.53
N PHE A 12 -0.22 18.84 33.25
CA PHE A 12 -0.51 17.50 32.76
C PHE A 12 -2.01 17.31 32.46
N LEU A 13 -2.89 17.76 33.36
CA LEU A 13 -4.36 17.71 33.16
C LEU A 13 -4.77 18.56 31.99
N PHE A 14 -4.21 19.77 31.83
CA PHE A 14 -4.50 20.61 30.66
C PHE A 14 -4.10 19.94 29.36
N ILE A 15 -2.90 19.36 29.29
CA ILE A 15 -2.44 18.61 28.11
C ILE A 15 -3.35 17.42 27.82
N LEU A 16 -3.72 16.67 28.85
CA LEU A 16 -4.58 15.51 28.72
C LEU A 16 -5.99 15.89 28.21
N ILE A 17 -6.61 16.92 28.78
CA ILE A 17 -7.93 17.42 28.36
C ILE A 17 -7.86 17.93 26.91
N THR A 18 -6.81 18.66 26.56
CA THR A 18 -6.61 19.16 25.19
C THR A 18 -6.44 18.00 24.21
N ALA A 19 -5.66 16.99 24.56
CA ALA A 19 -5.48 15.80 23.71
C ALA A 19 -6.79 15.03 23.50
N ILE A 20 -7.57 14.81 24.58
CA ILE A 20 -8.88 14.15 24.50
C ILE A 20 -9.87 14.97 23.67
N GLY A 21 -9.91 16.29 23.88
CA GLY A 21 -10.78 17.19 23.13
C GLY A 21 -10.42 17.23 21.65
N THR A 22 -9.13 17.27 21.33
CA THR A 22 -8.65 17.26 19.95
C THR A 22 -8.99 15.93 19.25
N GLU A 23 -8.77 14.81 19.93
CA GLU A 23 -9.12 13.49 19.41
C GLU A 23 -10.64 13.37 19.18
N GLY A 24 -11.45 13.84 20.14
CA GLY A 24 -12.92 13.88 19.99
C GLY A 24 -13.37 14.75 18.83
N TYR A 25 -12.71 15.90 18.59
CA TYR A 25 -12.97 16.76 17.45
C TYR A 25 -12.67 16.04 16.13
N PHE A 26 -11.52 15.36 16.01
CA PHE A 26 -11.17 14.60 14.81
C PHE A 26 -12.16 13.45 14.55
N ILE A 27 -12.56 12.72 15.59
CA ILE A 27 -13.59 11.67 15.47
C ILE A 27 -14.90 12.27 14.92
N TYR A 28 -15.37 13.38 15.51
CA TYR A 28 -16.57 14.08 15.06
C TYR A 28 -16.44 14.59 13.62
N TYR A 29 -15.31 15.21 13.29
CA TYR A 29 -15.04 15.72 11.94
C TYR A 29 -15.09 14.61 10.89
N TYR A 30 -14.42 13.49 11.13
CA TYR A 30 -14.42 12.37 10.22
C TYR A 30 -15.79 11.70 10.09
N GLN A 31 -16.59 11.65 11.17
CA GLN A 31 -17.98 11.20 11.11
C GLN A 31 -18.84 12.11 10.24
N LYS A 32 -18.72 13.43 10.41
CA LYS A 32 -19.47 14.43 9.63
C LYS A 32 -19.14 14.37 8.14
N GLN A 33 -17.90 14.10 7.79
CA GLN A 33 -17.46 13.95 6.40
C GLN A 33 -17.92 12.62 5.76
N LYS A 34 -18.70 11.81 6.47
CA LYS A 34 -19.10 10.46 6.04
C LYS A 34 -17.93 9.55 5.71
N TRP A 35 -16.76 9.84 6.24
CA TRP A 35 -15.56 9.04 6.06
C TRP A 35 -15.60 7.78 6.89
N PHE A 36 -16.37 7.79 7.99
CA PHE A 36 -16.75 6.57 8.69
C PHE A 36 -18.07 6.05 8.12
N LYS A 37 -18.15 4.74 7.97
CA LYS A 37 -19.45 4.13 7.67
C LYS A 37 -20.43 4.43 8.79
N PRO A 38 -21.74 4.55 8.48
CA PRO A 38 -22.78 4.75 9.50
C PRO A 38 -22.76 3.70 10.62
N GLU A 39 -22.26 2.51 10.31
CA GLU A 39 -22.16 1.37 11.23
C GLU A 39 -20.91 1.43 12.15
N PHE A 40 -19.95 2.32 11.85
CA PHE A 40 -18.73 2.45 12.65
C PHE A 40 -19.01 3.31 13.89
N LYS A 41 -19.16 2.64 15.03
CA LYS A 41 -19.42 3.32 16.31
C LYS A 41 -18.10 3.80 16.92
N VAL A 42 -18.17 4.87 17.70
CA VAL A 42 -17.02 5.38 18.50
C VAL A 42 -16.38 4.26 19.33
N LYS A 43 -17.19 3.31 19.83
CA LYS A 43 -16.72 2.12 20.53
C LYS A 43 -15.77 1.27 19.68
N ASP A 44 -16.01 1.16 18.38
CA ASP A 44 -15.18 0.36 17.47
C ASP A 44 -13.85 1.05 17.21
N TYR A 45 -13.85 2.39 17.20
CA TYR A 45 -12.64 3.21 17.14
C TYR A 45 -11.76 3.00 18.38
N TYR A 46 -12.32 3.07 19.58
CA TYR A 46 -11.57 2.82 20.81
C TYR A 46 -11.09 1.36 20.89
N ASN A 47 -11.90 0.39 20.49
CA ASN A 47 -11.45 -1.00 20.38
C ASN A 47 -10.31 -1.18 19.38
N LEU A 48 -10.25 -0.34 18.36
CA LEU A 48 -9.16 -0.32 17.39
C LEU A 48 -7.87 0.24 18.01
N ILE A 49 -7.98 1.34 18.79
CA ILE A 49 -6.83 2.00 19.44
C ILE A 49 -6.25 1.13 20.55
N PHE A 50 -7.10 0.58 21.42
CA PHE A 50 -6.66 -0.15 22.60
C PHE A 50 -6.30 -1.62 22.33
N ARG A 51 -6.80 -2.20 21.24
CA ARG A 51 -6.19 -3.43 20.74
C ARG A 51 -4.93 -2.98 19.99
N THR A 52 -3.79 -3.25 20.58
CA THR A 52 -2.52 -3.31 19.83
C THR A 52 -2.79 -4.15 18.60
N ILE A 53 -3.03 -3.49 17.48
CA ILE A 53 -3.40 -4.19 16.27
C ILE A 53 -2.10 -4.81 15.79
N ASP A 54 -1.98 -6.06 16.10
CA ASP A 54 -0.96 -6.93 15.59
C ASP A 54 -1.11 -6.92 14.06
N VAL A 55 -0.09 -6.40 13.38
CA VAL A 55 -0.04 -6.32 11.92
C VAL A 55 -0.23 -7.73 11.34
N ASP A 56 0.31 -8.74 12.01
CA ASP A 56 0.13 -10.14 11.65
C ASP A 56 -1.34 -10.58 11.72
N SER A 57 -2.05 -10.18 12.75
CA SER A 57 -3.50 -10.45 12.87
C SER A 57 -4.32 -9.72 11.81
N TYR A 58 -3.87 -8.56 11.34
CA TYR A 58 -4.51 -7.84 10.24
C TYR A 58 -4.36 -8.61 8.93
N PHE A 59 -3.12 -8.98 8.58
CA PHE A 59 -2.86 -9.73 7.35
C PHE A 59 -3.47 -11.13 7.40
N ASN A 60 -3.44 -11.84 8.53
CA ASN A 60 -4.10 -13.13 8.67
C ASN A 60 -5.61 -13.02 8.45
N ARG A 61 -6.26 -11.95 8.92
CA ARG A 61 -7.69 -11.71 8.65
C ARG A 61 -8.00 -11.42 7.18
N LEU A 62 -7.05 -10.90 6.40
CA LEU A 62 -7.21 -10.74 4.95
C LEU A 62 -7.35 -12.10 4.24
N TYR A 63 -6.66 -13.13 4.75
CA TYR A 63 -6.75 -14.49 4.21
C TYR A 63 -8.01 -15.22 4.64
N GLU A 64 -8.46 -15.03 5.89
CA GLU A 64 -9.55 -15.79 6.48
C GLU A 64 -10.94 -15.31 6.06
N ARG A 65 -11.08 -14.09 5.56
CA ARG A 65 -12.39 -13.53 5.22
C ARG A 65 -12.87 -13.92 3.83
N LYS A 66 -13.75 -14.92 3.82
CA LYS A 66 -14.74 -15.07 2.75
C LYS A 66 -15.56 -13.78 2.62
N ARG A 67 -15.74 -13.33 1.40
CA ARG A 67 -16.48 -12.18 0.92
C ARG A 67 -17.82 -11.95 1.64
N VAL A 68 -17.90 -11.02 2.58
CA VAL A 68 -19.14 -10.72 3.31
C VAL A 68 -19.81 -9.41 2.90
N SER A 69 -19.14 -8.50 2.21
CA SER A 69 -19.84 -7.31 1.65
C SER A 69 -19.07 -6.61 0.55
N LYS A 70 -19.79 -5.96 -0.36
CA LYS A 70 -19.30 -5.16 -1.49
C LYS A 70 -18.49 -3.91 -1.09
N VAL A 71 -18.36 -3.57 0.18
CA VAL A 71 -17.85 -2.28 0.63
C VAL A 71 -16.88 -2.45 1.80
N LEU A 72 -15.61 -2.13 1.57
CA LEU A 72 -14.60 -1.71 2.56
C LEU A 72 -14.04 -2.73 3.57
N THR A 73 -14.15 -4.02 3.37
CA THR A 73 -13.29 -4.95 4.09
C THR A 73 -12.06 -5.24 3.24
N PRO A 74 -10.84 -5.07 3.77
CA PRO A 74 -9.65 -5.47 3.04
C PRO A 74 -9.70 -6.98 2.84
N TYR A 75 -9.65 -7.41 1.59
CA TYR A 75 -9.52 -8.80 1.19
C TYR A 75 -8.64 -8.86 -0.05
N PHE A 76 -7.92 -9.94 -0.22
CA PHE A 76 -7.24 -10.18 -1.46
C PHE A 76 -8.25 -10.50 -2.57
N ARG A 77 -7.92 -10.09 -3.78
CA ARG A 77 -8.69 -10.46 -4.96
C ARG A 77 -8.54 -11.96 -5.21
N ASN A 78 -9.45 -12.52 -6.01
CA ASN A 78 -9.42 -13.93 -6.34
C ASN A 78 -8.10 -14.32 -7.02
N ASP A 79 -7.64 -15.52 -6.74
CA ASP A 79 -6.56 -16.17 -7.46
C ASP A 79 -7.12 -16.85 -8.71
N TYR A 80 -6.38 -16.80 -9.80
CA TYR A 80 -6.82 -17.30 -11.10
C TYR A 80 -5.90 -18.38 -11.61
N ASN A 81 -6.47 -19.34 -12.37
CA ASN A 81 -5.73 -20.41 -13.05
C ASN A 81 -4.76 -21.21 -12.14
N THR A 82 -5.09 -21.37 -10.88
CA THR A 82 -4.23 -22.02 -9.86
C THR A 82 -3.87 -23.47 -10.18
N ASN A 83 -4.64 -24.14 -11.05
CA ASN A 83 -4.39 -25.51 -11.51
C ASN A 83 -3.44 -25.56 -12.73
N SER A 84 -3.01 -24.43 -13.26
CA SER A 84 -2.08 -24.39 -14.38
C SER A 84 -0.67 -24.78 -13.92
N THR A 85 0.06 -25.53 -14.76
CA THR A 85 1.46 -25.93 -14.50
C THR A 85 2.47 -24.84 -14.83
N LYS A 86 2.03 -23.74 -15.46
CA LYS A 86 2.90 -22.59 -15.76
C LYS A 86 3.32 -21.88 -14.46
N LYS A 87 4.50 -21.25 -14.47
CA LYS A 87 4.94 -20.43 -13.33
C LYS A 87 3.99 -19.26 -13.08
N PRO A 88 3.64 -19.00 -11.82
CA PRO A 88 2.68 -17.95 -11.48
C PRO A 88 3.25 -16.55 -11.66
N ILE A 89 2.33 -15.58 -11.71
CA ILE A 89 2.62 -14.15 -11.64
C ILE A 89 1.98 -13.58 -10.38
N LEU A 90 2.75 -12.84 -9.61
CA LEU A 90 2.30 -12.21 -8.37
C LEU A 90 2.19 -10.69 -8.57
N PHE A 91 0.97 -10.17 -8.52
CA PHE A 91 0.70 -8.74 -8.55
C PHE A 91 0.65 -8.18 -7.14
N MET A 92 1.40 -7.09 -6.92
CA MET A 92 1.47 -6.36 -5.66
C MET A 92 1.36 -4.86 -5.92
N GLY A 93 0.89 -4.10 -4.94
CA GLY A 93 0.74 -2.65 -5.10
C GLY A 93 -0.37 -2.06 -4.26
N GLY A 94 -0.82 -0.87 -4.67
CA GLY A 94 -1.91 -0.13 -4.06
C GLY A 94 -3.28 -0.47 -4.65
N SER A 95 -4.18 0.50 -4.52
CA SER A 95 -5.57 0.41 -5.01
C SER A 95 -5.69 0.18 -6.52
N ASP A 96 -4.76 0.70 -7.30
CA ASP A 96 -4.76 0.53 -8.77
C ASP A 96 -4.55 -0.95 -9.15
N THR A 97 -3.60 -1.62 -8.49
CA THR A 97 -3.36 -3.05 -8.69
C THR A 97 -4.46 -3.91 -8.08
N TRP A 98 -4.95 -3.51 -6.91
CA TRP A 98 -6.08 -4.17 -6.27
C TRP A 98 -7.33 -4.12 -7.13
N GLY A 99 -7.49 -3.07 -7.94
CA GLY A 99 -8.63 -2.85 -8.81
C GLY A 99 -9.80 -2.21 -8.07
N GLN A 100 -9.55 -1.05 -7.43
CA GLN A 100 -10.63 -0.28 -6.83
C GLN A 100 -11.65 0.12 -7.90
N GLU A 101 -12.94 0.07 -7.56
CA GLU A 101 -14.08 0.28 -8.46
C GLU A 101 -14.27 -0.77 -9.56
N LEU A 102 -13.41 -1.80 -9.64
CA LEU A 102 -13.50 -2.87 -10.61
C LEU A 102 -14.18 -4.12 -10.02
N SER A 103 -14.92 -4.84 -10.86
CA SER A 103 -15.33 -6.21 -10.56
C SER A 103 -14.13 -7.16 -10.61
N GLU A 104 -14.29 -8.37 -10.07
CA GLU A 104 -13.19 -9.34 -9.98
C GLU A 104 -12.53 -9.65 -11.31
N ASN A 105 -13.34 -9.84 -12.36
CA ASN A 105 -12.88 -10.19 -13.71
C ASN A 105 -12.26 -9.02 -14.49
N GLU A 106 -12.41 -7.81 -14.01
CA GLU A 106 -11.89 -6.57 -14.61
C GLU A 106 -10.52 -6.17 -14.08
N THR A 107 -10.05 -6.81 -12.99
CA THR A 107 -8.77 -6.49 -12.36
C THR A 107 -7.59 -6.86 -13.28
N ILE A 108 -6.45 -6.20 -13.08
CA ILE A 108 -5.20 -6.49 -13.81
C ILE A 108 -4.85 -7.98 -13.75
N SER A 109 -4.98 -8.61 -12.59
CA SER A 109 -4.65 -10.03 -12.39
C SER A 109 -5.59 -10.95 -13.13
N ALA A 110 -6.90 -10.67 -13.13
CA ALA A 110 -7.90 -11.45 -13.83
C ALA A 110 -7.70 -11.40 -15.35
N GLN A 111 -7.52 -10.19 -15.89
CA GLN A 111 -7.31 -10.00 -17.31
C GLN A 111 -5.98 -10.62 -17.77
N PHE A 112 -4.92 -10.48 -16.97
CA PHE A 112 -3.63 -11.13 -17.25
C PHE A 112 -3.77 -12.66 -17.29
N ALA A 113 -4.45 -13.23 -16.29
CA ALA A 113 -4.72 -14.66 -16.24
C ALA A 113 -5.52 -15.16 -17.46
N ASN A 114 -6.48 -14.34 -17.90
CA ASN A 114 -7.30 -14.63 -19.07
C ASN A 114 -6.47 -14.70 -20.37
N ILE A 115 -5.52 -13.77 -20.54
CA ILE A 115 -4.66 -13.70 -21.73
C ILE A 115 -3.64 -14.84 -21.73
N THR A 116 -2.93 -15.03 -20.60
CA THR A 116 -1.74 -15.91 -20.53
C THR A 116 -2.06 -17.35 -20.13
N LYS A 117 -3.23 -17.59 -19.55
CA LYS A 117 -3.62 -18.86 -18.91
C LYS A 117 -2.67 -19.30 -17.80
N ARG A 118 -1.95 -18.35 -17.18
CA ARG A 118 -1.04 -18.58 -16.06
C ARG A 118 -1.73 -18.41 -14.71
N PRO A 119 -1.26 -19.08 -13.66
CA PRO A 119 -1.69 -18.75 -12.31
C PRO A 119 -1.34 -17.29 -12.01
N THR A 120 -2.31 -16.54 -11.50
CA THR A 120 -2.09 -15.16 -11.06
C THR A 120 -2.64 -14.93 -9.66
N TYR A 121 -1.87 -14.24 -8.87
CA TYR A 121 -2.20 -13.87 -7.50
C TYR A 121 -2.18 -12.36 -7.37
N ASN A 122 -3.23 -11.77 -6.80
CA ASN A 122 -3.29 -10.35 -6.51
C ASN A 122 -3.20 -10.13 -5.00
N ARG A 123 -2.04 -9.70 -4.54
CA ARG A 123 -1.74 -9.41 -3.15
C ARG A 123 -1.56 -7.90 -2.92
N ALA A 124 -2.25 -7.12 -3.72
CA ALA A 124 -2.34 -5.68 -3.55
C ALA A 124 -3.45 -5.30 -2.55
N GLY A 125 -3.45 -4.06 -2.10
CA GLY A 125 -4.48 -3.55 -1.19
C GLY A 125 -4.74 -2.06 -1.34
N ASN A 126 -5.96 -1.64 -1.00
CA ASN A 126 -6.34 -0.25 -1.06
C ASN A 126 -5.51 0.59 -0.07
N GLY A 127 -4.91 1.69 -0.56
CA GLY A 127 -4.08 2.58 0.25
C GLY A 127 -2.68 2.04 0.58
N TRP A 128 -2.31 0.88 0.03
CA TRP A 128 -1.01 0.27 0.27
C TRP A 128 0.10 0.94 -0.55
N GLY A 129 1.32 0.78 -0.05
CA GLY A 129 2.54 1.31 -0.65
C GLY A 129 3.75 0.39 -0.43
N PRO A 130 4.98 0.89 -0.61
CA PRO A 130 6.20 0.08 -0.48
C PRO A 130 6.40 -0.58 0.89
N ALA A 131 5.84 0.00 1.96
CA ALA A 131 5.94 -0.58 3.30
C ALA A 131 5.17 -1.91 3.41
N GLN A 132 3.95 -1.98 2.85
CA GLN A 132 3.17 -3.20 2.81
C GLN A 132 3.78 -4.25 1.88
N LEU A 133 4.36 -3.83 0.76
CA LEU A 133 5.13 -4.72 -0.11
C LEU A 133 6.22 -5.43 0.69
N LEU A 134 7.09 -4.67 1.37
CA LEU A 134 8.20 -5.23 2.14
C LEU A 134 7.72 -6.15 3.27
N TYR A 135 6.67 -5.72 3.98
CA TYR A 135 6.07 -6.53 5.03
C TYR A 135 5.59 -7.89 4.51
N GLN A 136 4.85 -7.87 3.41
CA GLN A 136 4.36 -9.11 2.81
C GLN A 136 5.51 -10.03 2.40
N LEU A 137 6.55 -9.51 1.76
CA LEU A 137 7.70 -10.31 1.33
C LEU A 137 8.50 -10.89 2.51
N ARG A 138 8.46 -10.28 3.67
CA ARG A 138 9.04 -10.79 4.92
C ARG A 138 8.16 -11.80 5.64
N ASN A 139 6.84 -11.72 5.45
CA ASN A 139 5.89 -12.61 6.10
C ASN A 139 5.58 -13.82 5.22
N LYS A 140 6.27 -14.94 5.46
CA LYS A 140 6.13 -16.18 4.68
C LYS A 140 4.71 -16.70 4.58
N LYS A 141 3.89 -16.54 5.62
CA LYS A 141 2.48 -16.99 5.63
C LYS A 141 1.66 -16.41 4.48
N ILE A 142 2.05 -15.22 3.98
CA ILE A 142 1.33 -14.52 2.91
C ILE A 142 1.52 -15.21 1.56
N TYR A 143 2.60 -15.95 1.38
CA TYR A 143 2.94 -16.59 0.11
C TYR A 143 3.32 -18.09 0.23
N GLU A 144 3.12 -18.71 1.40
CA GLU A 144 3.39 -20.15 1.57
C GLU A 144 2.69 -21.03 0.52
N GLN A 145 1.53 -20.58 0.04
CA GLN A 145 0.75 -21.26 -0.98
C GLN A 145 1.17 -20.90 -2.42
N ILE A 146 2.08 -19.93 -2.58
CA ILE A 146 2.51 -19.46 -3.89
C ILE A 146 3.81 -20.17 -4.24
N ILE A 147 3.74 -21.06 -5.24
CA ILE A 147 4.95 -21.65 -5.85
C ILE A 147 5.78 -20.51 -6.43
N GLU A 148 7.11 -20.64 -6.49
CA GLU A 148 8.04 -19.65 -7.00
C GLU A 148 7.48 -18.91 -8.23
N PRO A 149 7.10 -17.62 -8.11
CA PRO A 149 6.55 -16.87 -9.21
C PRO A 149 7.63 -16.57 -10.26
N GLU A 150 7.27 -16.53 -11.53
CA GLU A 150 8.20 -16.07 -12.57
C GLU A 150 8.46 -14.57 -12.44
N TYR A 151 7.39 -13.80 -12.16
CA TYR A 151 7.46 -12.37 -11.94
C TYR A 151 6.68 -11.96 -10.70
N ILE A 152 7.25 -11.04 -9.95
CA ILE A 152 6.53 -10.18 -9.02
C ILE A 152 6.40 -8.82 -9.68
N ILE A 153 5.17 -8.36 -9.92
CA ILE A 153 4.88 -7.09 -10.58
C ILE A 153 4.28 -6.14 -9.55
N TYR A 154 5.04 -5.13 -9.18
CA TYR A 154 4.60 -4.07 -8.28
C TYR A 154 4.20 -2.84 -9.06
N THR A 155 2.92 -2.46 -9.03
CA THR A 155 2.48 -1.20 -9.63
C THR A 155 2.79 -0.04 -8.69
N PHE A 156 3.57 0.90 -9.20
CA PHE A 156 4.00 2.09 -8.47
C PHE A 156 3.31 3.33 -9.02
N CYS A 157 2.69 4.11 -8.12
CA CYS A 157 2.07 5.41 -8.40
C CYS A 157 2.85 6.53 -7.72
N GLY A 158 2.74 7.75 -8.20
CA GLY A 158 3.49 8.89 -7.66
C GLY A 158 3.29 9.12 -6.16
N ASP A 159 2.09 8.94 -5.65
CA ASP A 159 1.76 9.10 -4.24
C ASP A 159 2.39 8.03 -3.31
N HIS A 160 2.90 6.92 -3.85
CA HIS A 160 3.63 5.92 -3.07
C HIS A 160 4.90 6.48 -2.43
N PHE A 161 5.49 7.54 -2.98
CA PHE A 161 6.58 8.26 -2.34
C PHE A 161 6.21 8.83 -0.98
N TYR A 162 4.95 9.22 -0.81
CA TYR A 162 4.48 9.78 0.45
C TYR A 162 3.90 8.72 1.38
N ARG A 163 3.43 7.60 0.85
CA ARG A 163 2.88 6.52 1.68
C ARG A 163 3.92 5.89 2.60
N ILE A 164 5.21 6.02 2.30
CA ILE A 164 6.30 5.55 3.17
C ILE A 164 6.43 6.36 4.48
N TYR A 165 5.89 7.59 4.52
CA TYR A 165 5.89 8.44 5.71
C TYR A 165 4.56 8.41 6.48
N LYS A 166 3.54 7.79 5.89
CA LYS A 166 2.21 7.70 6.49
C LYS A 166 2.16 6.55 7.48
N PHE A 167 2.35 6.86 8.76
CA PHE A 167 1.97 5.94 9.83
C PHE A 167 0.49 6.13 10.14
N LYS A 168 -0.37 5.81 9.20
CA LYS A 168 -1.80 5.95 9.40
C LYS A 168 -2.42 4.58 9.49
N ALA A 169 -2.87 4.21 10.71
CA ALA A 169 -4.05 3.40 10.80
C ALA A 169 -5.18 4.25 10.22
N ASN A 170 -5.48 4.11 8.94
CA ASN A 170 -6.65 4.76 8.39
C ASN A 170 -7.87 4.02 8.97
N PRO A 171 -8.60 4.61 9.93
CA PRO A 171 -9.74 3.93 10.56
C PRO A 171 -10.86 3.66 9.55
N ILE A 172 -10.86 4.37 8.41
CA ILE A 172 -11.85 4.22 7.35
C ILE A 172 -11.58 2.97 6.52
N THR A 173 -10.32 2.74 6.19
CA THR A 173 -9.90 1.61 5.35
C THR A 173 -9.35 0.45 6.17
N MET A 174 -9.19 0.61 7.49
CA MET A 174 -8.47 -0.32 8.37
C MET A 174 -7.09 -0.71 7.83
N ASN A 175 -6.47 0.18 7.07
CA ASN A 175 -5.17 -0.06 6.48
C ASN A 175 -4.08 0.26 7.48
N PHE A 176 -3.44 -0.77 7.99
CA PHE A 176 -2.25 -0.62 8.81
C PHE A 176 -1.03 -0.52 7.91
N GLN A 177 -0.20 0.47 8.19
CA GLN A 177 1.09 0.57 7.54
C GLN A 177 2.15 0.06 8.50
N PRO A 178 2.92 -0.96 8.12
CA PRO A 178 4.08 -1.39 8.89
C PRO A 178 5.04 -0.22 9.05
N LYS A 179 5.53 -0.01 10.26
CA LYS A 179 6.49 1.05 10.57
C LYS A 179 7.89 0.51 10.38
N TYR A 180 8.65 1.16 9.52
CA TYR A 180 10.06 0.85 9.33
C TYR A 180 10.93 2.03 9.75
N ILE A 181 12.02 1.74 10.42
CA ILE A 181 13.07 2.70 10.74
C ILE A 181 14.35 2.33 10.00
N ILE A 182 15.11 3.34 9.63
CA ILE A 182 16.42 3.17 9.00
C ILE A 182 17.45 3.05 10.12
N LYS A 183 18.12 1.91 10.20
CA LYS A 183 19.30 1.72 11.06
C LYS A 183 20.59 2.10 10.33
N LYS A 184 21.68 2.15 11.11
CA LYS A 184 23.04 2.34 10.61
C LYS A 184 23.32 1.30 9.50
N GLY A 185 23.75 1.74 8.33
CA GLY A 185 23.96 0.87 7.16
C GLY A 185 22.78 0.80 6.18
N ASN A 186 21.80 1.72 6.28
CA ASN A 186 20.62 1.80 5.39
C ASN A 186 19.70 0.55 5.45
N GLU A 187 19.70 -0.17 6.56
CA GLU A 187 18.82 -1.30 6.76
C GLU A 187 17.44 -0.83 7.25
N LEU A 188 16.36 -1.31 6.62
CA LEU A 188 14.98 -1.08 7.07
C LEU A 188 14.59 -2.17 8.08
N ILE A 189 14.35 -1.73 9.31
CA ILE A 189 13.90 -2.62 10.39
C ILE A 189 12.46 -2.27 10.74
N GLU A 190 11.63 -3.30 10.83
CA GLU A 190 10.26 -3.16 11.28
C GLU A 190 10.24 -2.77 12.76
N GLN A 191 9.48 -1.72 13.05
CA GLN A 191 9.24 -1.26 14.40
C GLN A 191 7.78 -1.51 14.78
N LYS A 192 7.55 -2.12 15.92
CA LYS A 192 6.18 -2.23 16.44
C LYS A 192 5.59 -0.82 16.62
N PRO A 193 4.37 -0.57 16.17
CA PRO A 193 3.72 0.72 16.38
C PRO A 193 3.55 0.97 17.87
N HIS A 194 3.79 2.19 18.29
CA HIS A 194 3.47 2.63 19.65
C HIS A 194 1.98 2.95 19.75
N LEU A 195 1.43 2.86 20.96
CA LEU A 195 0.02 3.19 21.23
C LEU A 195 -0.36 4.57 20.65
N TRP A 196 0.55 5.55 20.79
CA TRP A 196 0.36 6.91 20.31
C TRP A 196 0.27 7.04 18.78
N ASP A 197 0.87 6.12 18.04
CA ASP A 197 0.82 6.12 16.57
C ASP A 197 -0.60 5.84 16.05
N ASN A 198 -1.48 5.32 16.92
CA ASN A 198 -2.86 4.99 16.59
C ASN A 198 -3.86 6.12 16.86
N LEU A 199 -3.45 7.17 17.57
CA LEU A 199 -4.32 8.31 17.81
C LEU A 199 -4.50 9.14 16.54
N LEU A 200 -5.72 9.53 16.21
CA LEU A 200 -6.02 10.27 14.97
C LEU A 200 -5.27 11.59 14.91
N PHE A 201 -5.27 12.35 15.99
CA PHE A 201 -4.57 13.65 16.01
C PHE A 201 -3.06 13.49 15.84
N VAL A 202 -2.43 12.47 16.45
CA VAL A 202 -1.00 12.18 16.29
C VAL A 202 -0.72 11.76 14.86
N SER A 203 -1.53 10.88 14.31
CA SER A 203 -1.45 10.41 12.94
C SER A 203 -1.60 11.56 11.93
N ASP A 204 -2.58 12.45 12.13
CA ASP A 204 -2.80 13.58 11.24
C ASP A 204 -1.73 14.66 11.40
N PHE A 205 -1.25 14.87 12.61
CA PHE A 205 -0.10 15.75 12.87
C PHE A 205 1.17 15.20 12.21
N GLN A 206 1.48 13.93 12.39
CA GLN A 206 2.62 13.29 11.73
C GLN A 206 2.49 13.31 10.20
N PHE A 207 1.29 13.11 9.67
CA PHE A 207 1.02 13.23 8.25
C PHE A 207 1.24 14.66 7.75
N TYR A 208 0.61 15.66 8.41
CA TYR A 208 0.67 17.05 7.98
C TYR A 208 2.07 17.65 8.09
N TYR A 209 2.76 17.41 9.20
CA TYR A 209 4.11 17.93 9.43
C TYR A 209 5.20 17.04 8.81
N GLY A 210 5.06 15.75 8.85
CA GLY A 210 5.98 14.82 8.19
C GLY A 210 6.02 15.00 6.67
N TYR A 211 4.86 15.29 6.07
CA TYR A 211 4.75 15.60 4.65
C TYR A 211 5.41 16.94 4.29
N ARG A 212 5.28 17.96 5.13
CA ARG A 212 5.85 19.30 4.84
C ARG A 212 7.34 19.44 5.08
N PHE A 213 7.90 18.64 5.97
CA PHE A 213 9.30 18.79 6.39
C PHE A 213 10.27 17.79 5.76
N LYS A 214 9.79 16.80 5.03
CA LYS A 214 10.66 15.87 4.32
C LYS A 214 10.74 16.24 2.85
N SER A 215 11.96 16.37 2.35
CA SER A 215 12.19 16.72 0.96
C SER A 215 11.85 15.55 0.02
N ASP A 216 11.55 15.85 -1.23
CA ASP A 216 11.38 14.83 -2.27
C ASP A 216 12.63 13.94 -2.40
N LYS A 217 13.81 14.49 -2.10
CA LYS A 217 15.08 13.75 -2.07
C LYS A 217 15.10 12.68 -0.99
N ASP A 218 14.57 12.99 0.21
CA ASP A 218 14.47 12.00 1.29
C ASP A 218 13.43 10.93 0.95
N ALA A 219 12.30 11.33 0.37
CA ALA A 219 11.28 10.40 -0.10
C ALA A 219 11.84 9.44 -1.15
N SER A 220 12.58 9.95 -2.13
CA SER A 220 13.24 9.15 -3.16
C SER A 220 14.22 8.15 -2.56
N LYS A 221 15.12 8.62 -1.67
CA LYS A 221 16.10 7.76 -1.00
C LYS A 221 15.43 6.63 -0.22
N ILE A 222 14.38 6.94 0.56
CA ILE A 222 13.68 5.93 1.37
C ILE A 222 12.91 4.97 0.46
N THR A 223 12.25 5.45 -0.58
CA THR A 223 11.58 4.59 -1.57
C THR A 223 12.56 3.61 -2.21
N LYS A 224 13.74 4.08 -2.59
CA LYS A 224 14.83 3.23 -3.11
C LYS A 224 15.19 2.13 -2.11
N LEU A 225 15.36 2.47 -0.82
CA LEU A 225 15.66 1.49 0.23
C LEU A 225 14.57 0.43 0.39
N TYR A 226 13.29 0.82 0.26
CA TYR A 226 12.19 -0.15 0.29
C TYR A 226 12.28 -1.14 -0.86
N PHE A 227 12.53 -0.68 -2.07
CA PHE A 227 12.65 -1.58 -3.22
C PHE A 227 13.90 -2.47 -3.14
N GLN A 228 15.04 -1.92 -2.74
CA GLN A 228 16.26 -2.72 -2.50
C GLN A 228 16.01 -3.81 -1.45
N SER A 229 15.33 -3.45 -0.34
CA SER A 229 14.97 -4.41 0.70
C SER A 229 13.97 -5.45 0.19
N ALA A 230 12.98 -5.03 -0.60
CA ALA A 230 12.01 -5.93 -1.20
C ALA A 230 12.68 -6.92 -2.17
N LYS A 231 13.56 -6.44 -3.06
CA LYS A 231 14.32 -7.32 -3.96
C LYS A 231 15.17 -8.33 -3.20
N LYS A 232 15.82 -7.89 -2.13
CA LYS A 232 16.61 -8.78 -1.26
C LYS A 232 15.77 -9.91 -0.65
N GLU A 233 14.54 -9.62 -0.23
CA GLU A 233 13.61 -10.65 0.25
C GLU A 233 13.11 -11.56 -0.89
N VAL A 234 12.89 -11.01 -2.09
CA VAL A 234 12.55 -11.82 -3.27
C VAL A 234 13.68 -12.79 -3.60
N ASP A 235 14.90 -12.29 -3.73
CA ASP A 235 16.09 -13.10 -4.07
C ASP A 235 16.39 -14.18 -3.01
N LYS A 236 16.06 -13.90 -1.75
CA LYS A 236 16.19 -14.85 -0.64
C LYS A 236 15.13 -15.96 -0.68
N ASN A 237 13.90 -15.61 -1.05
CA ASN A 237 12.77 -16.53 -0.99
C ASN A 237 12.60 -17.33 -2.28
N TRP A 238 12.98 -16.75 -3.43
CA TRP A 238 12.76 -17.32 -4.76
C TRP A 238 13.94 -17.02 -5.69
N LYS A 239 14.65 -18.04 -6.05
CA LYS A 239 15.93 -17.91 -6.77
C LYS A 239 15.82 -17.39 -8.20
N ASN A 240 14.71 -17.70 -8.87
CA ASN A 240 14.51 -17.39 -10.30
C ASN A 240 13.39 -16.36 -10.55
N THR A 241 12.92 -15.72 -9.51
CA THR A 241 11.84 -14.72 -9.61
C THR A 241 12.39 -13.37 -10.04
N LYS A 242 11.81 -12.80 -11.09
CA LYS A 242 12.13 -11.44 -11.55
C LYS A 242 11.22 -10.42 -10.85
N PHE A 243 11.82 -9.31 -10.39
CA PHE A 243 11.07 -8.24 -9.75
C PHE A 243 10.90 -7.05 -10.70
N VAL A 244 9.63 -6.75 -11.01
CA VAL A 244 9.22 -5.69 -11.95
C VAL A 244 8.55 -4.57 -11.18
N ILE A 245 8.97 -3.33 -11.44
CA ILE A 245 8.26 -2.12 -11.00
C ILE A 245 7.58 -1.53 -12.22
N LEU A 246 6.26 -1.49 -12.19
CA LEU A 246 5.40 -0.98 -13.24
C LEU A 246 4.89 0.41 -12.84
N LYS A 247 5.45 1.46 -13.45
CA LYS A 247 5.10 2.85 -13.15
C LYS A 247 3.77 3.22 -13.81
N TYR A 248 2.80 3.63 -13.01
CA TYR A 248 1.46 4.00 -13.46
C TYR A 248 1.14 5.46 -13.12
N PRO A 249 0.73 6.30 -14.10
CA PRO A 249 0.33 7.67 -13.85
C PRO A 249 -1.09 7.73 -13.26
N THR A 250 -1.23 8.41 -12.13
CA THR A 250 -2.54 8.63 -11.48
C THR A 250 -3.05 10.06 -11.61
N GLY A 251 -2.19 10.99 -12.01
CA GLY A 251 -2.41 12.43 -11.93
C GLY A 251 -2.04 13.01 -10.56
N PHE A 252 -1.70 12.18 -9.57
CA PHE A 252 -1.24 12.59 -8.25
C PHE A 252 0.28 12.41 -8.13
N ASP A 253 1.00 13.52 -8.02
CA ASP A 253 2.46 13.53 -7.84
C ASP A 253 3.26 12.72 -8.87
N ASP A 254 2.74 12.65 -10.10
CA ASP A 254 3.34 11.88 -11.21
C ASP A 254 4.76 12.33 -11.56
N ARG A 255 5.21 13.53 -11.10
CA ARG A 255 6.62 13.98 -11.17
C ARG A 255 7.59 12.96 -10.58
N HIS A 256 7.15 12.15 -9.61
CA HIS A 256 7.97 11.11 -9.01
C HIS A 256 8.17 9.90 -9.92
N LEU A 257 7.35 9.74 -10.95
CA LEU A 257 7.58 8.73 -11.98
C LEU A 257 8.81 9.05 -12.85
N ASP A 258 9.29 10.29 -12.81
CA ASP A 258 10.48 10.74 -13.51
C ASP A 258 11.70 10.94 -12.58
N SER A 259 11.60 10.46 -11.34
CA SER A 259 12.70 10.52 -10.36
C SER A 259 13.94 9.76 -10.84
N PRO A 260 15.15 10.30 -10.61
CA PRO A 260 16.40 9.63 -10.98
C PRO A 260 16.60 8.25 -10.36
N ILE A 261 15.91 7.94 -9.25
CA ILE A 261 16.02 6.64 -8.59
C ILE A 261 15.68 5.45 -9.52
N TRP A 262 14.86 5.69 -10.55
CA TRP A 262 14.47 4.61 -11.47
C TRP A 262 15.63 4.12 -12.31
N GLU A 263 16.50 5.03 -12.77
CA GLU A 263 17.71 4.63 -13.48
C GLU A 263 18.73 3.99 -12.54
N GLU A 264 18.83 4.48 -11.29
CA GLU A 264 19.68 3.85 -10.29
C GLU A 264 19.21 2.41 -10.01
N LEU A 265 17.90 2.18 -9.83
CA LEU A 265 17.34 0.84 -9.60
C LEU A 265 17.51 -0.07 -10.83
N LYS A 266 17.42 0.45 -12.05
CA LYS A 266 17.73 -0.34 -13.26
C LYS A 266 19.17 -0.83 -13.26
N ASN A 267 20.11 0.04 -12.91
CA ASN A 267 21.54 -0.32 -12.80
C ASN A 267 21.79 -1.37 -11.71
N GLU A 268 20.89 -1.50 -10.75
CA GLU A 268 20.89 -2.54 -9.70
C GLU A 268 20.13 -3.83 -10.12
N GLY A 269 19.73 -3.93 -11.39
CA GLY A 269 19.08 -5.13 -11.93
C GLY A 269 17.57 -5.22 -11.74
N PHE A 270 16.90 -4.09 -11.43
CA PHE A 270 15.44 -4.04 -11.45
C PHE A 270 14.90 -3.89 -12.87
N ILE A 271 13.78 -4.56 -13.15
CA ILE A 271 13.01 -4.33 -14.37
C ILE A 271 12.04 -3.19 -14.09
N ILE A 272 12.25 -2.04 -14.73
CA ILE A 272 11.41 -0.85 -14.57
C ILE A 272 10.68 -0.60 -15.88
N ILE A 273 9.35 -0.66 -15.85
CA ILE A 273 8.49 -0.42 -17.01
C ILE A 273 7.63 0.81 -16.72
N ASP A 274 7.66 1.77 -17.62
CA ASP A 274 6.83 2.96 -17.55
C ASP A 274 5.62 2.78 -18.48
N MET A 275 4.43 2.68 -17.93
CA MET A 275 3.21 2.47 -18.72
C MET A 275 2.96 3.59 -19.72
N ARG A 276 3.38 4.83 -19.42
CA ARG A 276 3.27 5.97 -20.35
C ARG A 276 4.06 5.75 -21.65
N LYS A 277 5.10 4.89 -21.59
CA LYS A 277 5.96 4.54 -22.74
C LYS A 277 5.50 3.29 -23.47
N LEU A 278 4.70 2.46 -22.81
CA LEU A 278 4.15 1.24 -23.44
C LEU A 278 3.03 1.54 -24.45
N VAL A 279 2.30 2.62 -24.22
CA VAL A 279 1.10 2.93 -25.00
C VAL A 279 1.12 4.39 -25.45
N ASN A 280 0.60 4.65 -26.63
CA ASN A 280 0.45 6.00 -27.17
C ASN A 280 -0.96 6.54 -26.91
N ILE A 281 -1.35 6.58 -25.64
CA ILE A 281 -2.64 7.13 -25.18
C ILE A 281 -2.41 7.93 -23.90
N ASP A 282 -3.26 8.90 -23.64
CA ASP A 282 -3.27 9.58 -22.35
C ASP A 282 -4.01 8.73 -21.31
N LEU A 283 -3.25 8.06 -20.47
CA LEU A 283 -3.79 7.23 -19.38
C LEU A 283 -4.59 8.03 -18.34
N LEU A 284 -4.49 9.38 -18.36
CA LEU A 284 -5.24 10.28 -17.47
C LEU A 284 -6.60 10.68 -18.05
N ASP A 285 -6.86 10.40 -19.32
CA ASP A 285 -8.15 10.68 -19.96
C ASP A 285 -9.29 9.97 -19.21
N LYS A 286 -10.42 10.66 -19.06
CA LYS A 286 -11.62 10.18 -18.33
C LYS A 286 -12.15 8.84 -18.82
N GLN A 287 -12.01 8.53 -20.12
CA GLN A 287 -12.45 7.25 -20.67
C GLN A 287 -11.69 6.03 -20.13
N TYR A 288 -10.50 6.27 -19.52
CA TYR A 288 -9.64 5.26 -18.90
C TYR A 288 -9.72 5.25 -17.39
N ARG A 289 -10.59 6.10 -16.80
CA ARG A 289 -10.76 6.19 -15.36
C ARG A 289 -12.02 5.45 -14.91
N ALA A 290 -11.96 4.89 -13.71
CA ALA A 290 -13.09 4.33 -13.02
C ALA A 290 -14.09 5.42 -12.59
N LYS A 291 -15.21 5.05 -11.98
CA LYS A 291 -16.27 5.98 -11.59
C LYS A 291 -15.83 7.06 -10.61
N ASP A 292 -14.81 6.80 -9.82
CA ASP A 292 -14.22 7.75 -8.88
C ASP A 292 -13.33 8.82 -9.54
N GLY A 293 -13.07 8.69 -10.84
CA GLY A 293 -12.28 9.62 -11.63
C GLY A 293 -10.75 9.53 -11.41
N HIS A 294 -10.29 8.57 -10.61
CA HIS A 294 -8.89 8.46 -10.19
C HIS A 294 -8.25 7.13 -10.58
N HIS A 295 -8.91 6.03 -10.24
CA HIS A 295 -8.36 4.69 -10.50
C HIS A 295 -8.53 4.28 -11.97
N PRO A 296 -7.69 3.36 -12.47
CA PRO A 296 -7.84 2.82 -13.81
C PRO A 296 -9.13 2.01 -13.93
N ASN A 297 -9.79 2.10 -15.08
CA ASN A 297 -10.87 1.16 -15.42
C ASN A 297 -10.35 -0.07 -16.18
N ALA A 298 -11.23 -1.01 -16.50
CA ALA A 298 -10.88 -2.26 -17.17
C ALA A 298 -10.18 -2.05 -18.53
N LYS A 299 -10.56 -1.02 -19.28
CA LYS A 299 -9.98 -0.71 -20.60
C LYS A 299 -8.48 -0.42 -20.56
N VAL A 300 -8.01 0.15 -19.47
CA VAL A 300 -6.57 0.41 -19.28
C VAL A 300 -5.80 -0.90 -19.33
N TRP A 301 -6.30 -1.91 -18.65
CA TRP A 301 -5.64 -3.22 -18.60
C TRP A 301 -5.74 -3.97 -19.92
N GLU A 302 -6.87 -3.86 -20.61
CA GLU A 302 -7.04 -4.42 -21.96
C GLU A 302 -5.98 -3.89 -22.95
N ILE A 303 -5.62 -2.61 -22.84
CA ILE A 303 -4.64 -1.97 -23.73
C ILE A 303 -3.20 -2.26 -23.30
N ILE A 304 -2.93 -2.23 -21.99
CA ILE A 304 -1.57 -2.33 -21.46
C ILE A 304 -1.08 -3.77 -21.43
N LEU A 305 -1.92 -4.71 -21.01
CA LEU A 305 -1.47 -6.08 -20.75
C LEU A 305 -0.86 -6.80 -21.96
N PRO A 306 -1.41 -6.72 -23.18
CA PRO A 306 -0.76 -7.35 -24.34
C PRO A 306 0.66 -6.84 -24.59
N LYS A 307 0.89 -5.54 -24.35
CA LYS A 307 2.21 -4.90 -24.52
C LYS A 307 3.15 -5.25 -23.37
N LEU A 308 2.64 -5.28 -22.14
CA LEU A 308 3.40 -5.69 -20.96
C LEU A 308 3.85 -7.16 -21.07
N ILE A 309 2.96 -8.04 -21.51
CA ILE A 309 3.25 -9.47 -21.74
C ILE A 309 4.36 -9.63 -22.77
N LYS A 310 4.28 -8.88 -23.87
CA LYS A 310 5.32 -8.86 -24.91
C LYS A 310 6.65 -8.33 -24.37
N GLU A 311 6.65 -7.22 -23.64
CA GLU A 311 7.84 -6.59 -23.05
C GLU A 311 8.56 -7.52 -22.07
N LEU A 312 7.79 -8.28 -21.29
CA LEU A 312 8.32 -9.25 -20.34
C LEU A 312 8.66 -10.63 -20.98
N ASN A 313 8.42 -10.81 -22.28
CA ASN A 313 8.60 -12.09 -23.00
C ASN A 313 7.84 -13.25 -22.31
N ILE A 314 6.61 -13.01 -21.89
CA ILE A 314 5.75 -14.00 -21.24
C ILE A 314 4.93 -14.74 -22.32
N ASN A 315 5.15 -16.06 -22.42
CA ASN A 315 4.47 -16.97 -23.35
C ASN A 315 3.32 -17.73 -22.69
#